data_10e85b30fea4e0467bad31409060b1ea
#
_entry.id   10e85b30fea4e0467bad31409060b1ea
#
_cell.length_a   1.000
_cell.length_b   1.000
_cell.length_c   1.000
_cell.angle_alpha   90.00
_cell.angle_beta   90.00
_cell.angle_gamma   90.00
#
_symmetry.space_group_name_H-M   'P 1'
#
loop_
_entity.id
_entity.type
_entity.pdbx_description
1 polymer ?
#
loop_
_entity_poly.entity_id
_entity_poly.type
_entity_poly.pdbx_seq_one_letter_code
_entity_poly.pdbx_strand_id
1 'polypeptide(L)'
;MGKNKPFIPLKNERNSALFSNSILDSLYRGRLHELAMARFKWENLPPEIDARFLEMTLNEYAMGAFFFDDVAQRYVFLPAMINGDYNIYNDPIQYRVWAINGYQQELTMENSVIVYNNMIKSPTFPWLDYYAEQLYDIDQARRVNILAQKTPVLFKGTDKQRLTLKNIWLKYAGNEPFMMVDESVDKDSFTVLKTDAPWLGEELTQMRRHIMGEIMIYLGYETQEATQKSAVSYTHLTLPTIYSV
;
A
#
# COMPACT_ATOMS: atom_id res chain seq x y z
N MET A 1 8.68 33.41 -38.04
CA MET A 1 8.24 32.03 -37.64
C MET A 1 8.97 31.62 -36.37
N GLY A 2 8.37 31.87 -35.21
CA GLY A 2 8.90 31.47 -33.91
C GLY A 2 8.65 29.99 -33.70
N LYS A 3 9.71 29.20 -33.56
CA LYS A 3 9.61 27.78 -33.21
C LYS A 3 9.06 27.68 -31.79
N ASN A 4 7.82 27.17 -31.62
CA ASN A 4 7.29 26.77 -30.31
C ASN A 4 8.21 25.71 -29.74
N LYS A 5 9.01 26.05 -28.74
CA LYS A 5 9.77 25.07 -27.98
C LYS A 5 8.76 24.32 -27.10
N PRO A 6 8.75 22.97 -27.07
CA PRO A 6 7.90 22.23 -26.19
C PRO A 6 8.21 22.62 -24.73
N PHE A 7 7.16 22.71 -23.89
CA PHE A 7 7.32 22.94 -22.46
C PHE A 7 8.00 21.68 -21.86
N ILE A 8 9.23 21.86 -21.42
CA ILE A 8 9.97 20.84 -20.68
C ILE A 8 9.91 21.27 -19.22
N PRO A 9 9.23 20.52 -18.33
CA PRO A 9 9.22 20.85 -16.91
C PRO A 9 10.64 20.86 -16.36
N LEU A 10 10.92 21.80 -15.46
CA LEU A 10 12.22 21.91 -14.82
C LEU A 10 12.55 20.58 -14.13
N LYS A 11 13.80 20.14 -14.21
CA LYS A 11 14.29 18.87 -13.66
C LYS A 11 13.91 18.69 -12.19
N ASN A 12 13.87 19.77 -11.42
CA ASN A 12 13.49 19.79 -10.01
C ASN A 12 12.00 19.49 -9.77
N GLU A 13 11.08 19.97 -10.64
CA GLU A 13 9.64 19.71 -10.52
C GLU A 13 9.32 18.26 -10.83
N ARG A 14 9.97 17.68 -11.83
CA ARG A 14 9.84 16.27 -12.17
C ARG A 14 10.35 15.36 -11.04
N ASN A 15 11.49 15.68 -10.47
CA ASN A 15 12.04 14.92 -9.34
C ASN A 15 11.15 15.03 -8.10
N SER A 16 10.57 16.20 -7.82
CA SER A 16 9.62 16.40 -6.73
C SER A 16 8.35 15.56 -6.90
N ALA A 17 7.80 15.50 -8.12
CA ALA A 17 6.61 14.66 -8.38
C ALA A 17 6.91 13.16 -8.24
N LEU A 18 8.04 12.69 -8.77
CA LEU A 18 8.46 11.29 -8.63
C LEU A 18 8.70 10.93 -7.15
N PHE A 19 9.32 11.82 -6.39
CA PHE A 19 9.56 11.64 -4.96
C PHE A 19 8.26 11.58 -4.16
N SER A 20 7.31 12.48 -4.42
CA SER A 20 5.98 12.47 -3.79
C SER A 20 5.22 11.17 -4.08
N ASN A 21 5.31 10.67 -5.31
CA ASN A 21 4.65 9.44 -5.72
C ASN A 21 5.24 8.21 -5.02
N SER A 22 6.56 8.13 -4.91
CA SER A 22 7.24 7.03 -4.22
C SER A 22 6.93 7.01 -2.71
N ILE A 23 6.78 8.19 -2.09
CA ILE A 23 6.38 8.26 -0.67
C ILE A 23 4.96 7.72 -0.48
N LEU A 24 4.01 8.11 -1.32
CA LEU A 24 2.61 7.68 -1.17
C LEU A 24 2.48 6.16 -1.33
N ASP A 25 3.12 5.57 -2.33
CA ASP A 25 3.18 4.11 -2.50
C ASP A 25 3.77 3.42 -1.26
N SER A 26 4.90 3.93 -0.77
CA SER A 26 5.56 3.42 0.44
C SER A 26 4.67 3.50 1.70
N LEU A 27 3.87 4.57 1.84
CA LEU A 27 2.93 4.72 2.95
C LEU A 27 1.80 3.69 2.89
N TYR A 28 1.26 3.38 1.69
CA TYR A 28 0.26 2.33 1.54
C TYR A 28 0.83 0.95 1.89
N ARG A 29 2.01 0.60 1.37
CA ARG A 29 2.68 -0.66 1.72
C ARG A 29 2.89 -0.78 3.21
N GLY A 30 3.51 0.23 3.83
CA GLY A 30 3.77 0.23 5.27
C GLY A 30 2.49 0.06 6.10
N ARG A 31 1.40 0.74 5.73
CA ARG A 31 0.13 0.61 6.43
C ARG A 31 -0.51 -0.77 6.30
N LEU A 32 -0.46 -1.37 5.12
CA LEU A 32 -1.01 -2.72 4.90
C LEU A 32 -0.17 -3.78 5.59
N HIS A 33 1.16 -3.65 5.57
CA HIS A 33 2.06 -4.53 6.32
C HIS A 33 1.80 -4.44 7.83
N GLU A 34 1.60 -3.24 8.37
CA GLU A 34 1.24 -3.04 9.78
C GLU A 34 -0.05 -3.78 10.14
N LEU A 35 -1.09 -3.67 9.30
CA LEU A 35 -2.35 -4.39 9.49
C LEU A 35 -2.14 -5.91 9.49
N ALA A 36 -1.31 -6.44 8.60
CA ALA A 36 -0.99 -7.86 8.55
C ALA A 36 -0.30 -8.34 9.83
N MET A 37 0.68 -7.58 10.31
CA MET A 37 1.43 -7.92 11.53
C MET A 37 0.60 -7.78 12.81
N ALA A 38 -0.48 -7.01 12.79
CA ALA A 38 -1.37 -6.82 13.93
C ALA A 38 -2.50 -7.85 14.03
N ARG A 39 -2.57 -8.84 13.11
CA ARG A 39 -3.66 -9.82 13.04
C ARG A 39 -3.73 -10.74 14.25
N PHE A 40 -2.58 -11.20 14.75
CA PHE A 40 -2.48 -12.22 15.76
C PHE A 40 -1.80 -11.71 17.02
N LYS A 41 -2.25 -12.23 18.15
CA LYS A 41 -1.59 -12.04 19.43
C LYS A 41 -1.00 -13.38 19.86
N TRP A 42 0.33 -13.42 19.98
CA TRP A 42 1.03 -14.59 20.46
C TRP A 42 0.95 -14.65 21.98
N GLU A 43 0.60 -15.82 22.51
CA GLU A 43 0.55 -16.08 23.95
C GLU A 43 1.64 -17.08 24.35
N ASN A 44 2.17 -16.91 25.56
CA ASN A 44 3.21 -17.79 26.12
C ASN A 44 4.51 -17.86 25.31
N LEU A 45 4.82 -16.80 24.54
CA LEU A 45 6.13 -16.71 23.89
C LEU A 45 7.23 -16.60 24.94
N PRO A 46 8.39 -17.29 24.74
CA PRO A 46 9.59 -17.02 25.51
C PRO A 46 9.93 -15.52 25.45
N PRO A 47 10.40 -14.92 26.58
CA PRO A 47 10.65 -13.48 26.66
C PRO A 47 11.75 -13.00 25.70
N GLU A 48 12.58 -13.91 25.21
CA GLU A 48 13.64 -13.62 24.24
C GLU A 48 13.13 -13.45 22.81
N ILE A 49 11.90 -13.86 22.52
CA ILE A 49 11.31 -13.81 21.16
C ILE A 49 10.46 -12.57 21.01
N ASP A 50 10.85 -11.71 20.10
CA ASP A 50 10.08 -10.53 19.70
C ASP A 50 8.90 -10.96 18.77
N ALA A 51 7.67 -10.82 19.27
CA ALA A 51 6.46 -11.14 18.53
C ALA A 51 6.34 -10.33 17.22
N ARG A 52 6.81 -9.08 17.22
CA ARG A 52 6.86 -8.24 16.01
C ARG A 52 7.78 -8.84 14.95
N PHE A 53 8.97 -9.29 15.34
CA PHE A 53 9.92 -9.91 14.42
C PHE A 53 9.38 -11.25 13.89
N LEU A 54 8.70 -12.02 14.74
CA LEU A 54 8.06 -13.26 14.35
C LEU A 54 7.00 -13.01 13.27
N GLU A 55 6.07 -12.09 13.49
CA GLU A 55 5.03 -11.72 12.51
C GLU A 55 5.64 -11.18 11.21
N MET A 56 6.62 -10.29 11.31
CA MET A 56 7.34 -9.77 10.15
C MET A 56 7.95 -10.91 9.32
N THR A 57 8.64 -11.82 9.98
CA THR A 57 9.28 -12.98 9.33
C THR A 57 8.27 -13.86 8.61
N LEU A 58 7.15 -14.18 9.25
CA LEU A 58 6.11 -15.01 8.63
C LEU A 58 5.46 -14.34 7.45
N ASN A 59 5.13 -13.05 7.56
CA ASN A 59 4.49 -12.30 6.48
C ASN A 59 5.43 -12.04 5.28
N GLU A 60 6.73 -11.90 5.52
CA GLU A 60 7.73 -11.61 4.48
C GLU A 60 8.29 -12.89 3.83
N TYR A 61 8.64 -13.90 4.65
CA TYR A 61 9.33 -15.12 4.18
C TYR A 61 8.47 -16.38 4.17
N ALA A 62 7.21 -16.27 4.58
CA ALA A 62 6.26 -17.40 4.67
C ALA A 62 6.54 -18.41 5.78
N MET A 63 7.75 -18.52 6.26
CA MET A 63 8.13 -19.48 7.29
C MET A 63 9.29 -19.00 8.13
N GLY A 64 9.32 -19.47 9.37
CA GLY A 64 10.45 -19.33 10.27
C GLY A 64 10.60 -20.56 11.12
N ALA A 65 11.76 -20.73 11.73
CA ALA A 65 12.03 -21.84 12.62
C ALA A 65 12.25 -21.36 14.06
N PHE A 66 11.61 -22.06 14.96
CA PHE A 66 11.78 -21.95 16.39
C PHE A 66 12.70 -23.06 16.87
N PHE A 67 13.79 -22.72 17.57
CA PHE A 67 14.78 -23.65 18.03
C PHE A 67 15.55 -23.12 19.25
N PHE A 68 16.25 -24.01 19.94
CA PHE A 68 17.17 -23.63 21.01
C PHE A 68 18.57 -23.47 20.41
N ASP A 69 19.16 -22.28 20.57
CA ASP A 69 20.55 -22.02 20.14
C ASP A 69 21.53 -22.38 21.27
N ASP A 70 22.32 -23.42 21.04
CA ASP A 70 23.31 -23.91 22.02
C ASP A 70 24.43 -22.90 22.31
N VAL A 71 24.73 -22.02 21.36
CA VAL A 71 25.76 -20.98 21.55
C VAL A 71 25.22 -19.83 22.40
N ALA A 72 24.03 -19.36 22.08
CA ALA A 72 23.40 -18.27 22.82
C ALA A 72 22.69 -18.75 24.10
N GLN A 73 22.51 -20.07 24.28
CA GLN A 73 21.82 -20.70 25.40
C GLN A 73 20.40 -20.17 25.62
N ARG A 74 19.67 -19.97 24.53
CA ARG A 74 18.29 -19.43 24.54
C ARG A 74 17.48 -19.90 23.36
N TYR A 75 16.16 -19.76 23.48
CA TYR A 75 15.26 -19.96 22.35
C TYR A 75 15.35 -18.79 21.39
N VAL A 76 15.36 -19.08 20.08
CA VAL A 76 15.38 -18.12 18.98
C VAL A 76 14.34 -18.48 17.94
N PHE A 77 13.83 -17.47 17.26
CA PHE A 77 12.99 -17.60 16.08
C PHE A 77 13.64 -16.82 14.93
N LEU A 78 13.94 -17.50 13.84
CA LEU A 78 14.59 -16.89 12.68
C LEU A 78 13.90 -17.31 11.38
N PRO A 79 13.99 -16.49 10.30
CA PRO A 79 13.53 -16.88 8.99
C PRO A 79 14.23 -18.17 8.54
N ALA A 80 13.46 -19.05 7.90
CA ALA A 80 13.95 -20.33 7.42
C ALA A 80 13.84 -20.42 5.91
N MET A 81 14.80 -21.10 5.30
CA MET A 81 14.82 -21.44 3.88
C MET A 81 15.05 -22.93 3.74
N ILE A 82 14.27 -23.58 2.88
CA ILE A 82 14.36 -25.01 2.62
C ILE A 82 15.70 -25.32 1.97
N ASN A 83 16.41 -26.30 2.54
CA ASN A 83 17.72 -26.72 2.07
C ASN A 83 17.83 -28.25 2.17
N GLY A 84 17.08 -28.97 1.34
CA GLY A 84 17.12 -30.42 1.34
C GLY A 84 15.82 -31.03 0.84
N ASP A 85 15.63 -32.28 1.21
CA ASP A 85 14.51 -33.12 0.77
C ASP A 85 13.23 -32.85 1.59
N TYR A 86 12.14 -33.38 1.08
CA TYR A 86 10.81 -33.31 1.71
C TYR A 86 10.40 -34.69 2.21
N ASN A 87 9.59 -34.72 3.25
CA ASN A 87 8.90 -35.93 3.65
C ASN A 87 7.67 -36.22 2.75
N ILE A 88 6.97 -37.32 3.02
CA ILE A 88 5.79 -37.75 2.25
C ILE A 88 4.61 -36.77 2.33
N TYR A 89 4.60 -35.84 3.28
CA TYR A 89 3.59 -34.79 3.46
C TYR A 89 4.03 -33.45 2.91
N ASN A 90 5.13 -33.42 2.15
CA ASN A 90 5.70 -32.22 1.56
C ASN A 90 6.16 -31.18 2.62
N ASP A 91 6.62 -31.67 3.80
CA ASP A 91 7.31 -30.85 4.77
C ASP A 91 8.82 -31.00 4.62
N PRO A 92 9.60 -29.91 4.73
CA PRO A 92 11.05 -29.98 4.58
C PRO A 92 11.65 -30.73 5.76
N ILE A 93 12.50 -31.70 5.46
CA ILE A 93 13.23 -32.47 6.48
C ILE A 93 14.40 -31.64 7.03
N GLN A 94 15.02 -30.86 6.18
CA GLN A 94 16.17 -30.02 6.47
C GLN A 94 15.97 -28.60 5.94
N TYR A 95 16.38 -27.63 6.69
CA TYR A 95 16.30 -26.20 6.33
C TYR A 95 17.40 -25.38 6.98
N ARG A 96 17.67 -24.23 6.38
CA ARG A 96 18.66 -23.27 6.89
C ARG A 96 17.95 -22.05 7.44
N VAL A 97 18.32 -21.67 8.66
CA VAL A 97 17.94 -20.39 9.25
C VAL A 97 19.04 -19.36 9.05
N TRP A 98 18.66 -18.10 9.03
CA TRP A 98 19.60 -17.01 8.81
C TRP A 98 19.17 -15.73 9.51
N ALA A 99 20.13 -14.83 9.77
CA ALA A 99 19.88 -13.50 10.29
C ALA A 99 20.72 -12.45 9.56
N ILE A 100 20.29 -11.18 9.62
CA ILE A 100 20.94 -10.05 8.92
C ILE A 100 22.41 -9.86 9.34
N ASN A 101 22.78 -10.24 10.57
CA ASN A 101 24.15 -10.18 11.07
C ASN A 101 25.08 -11.26 10.50
N GLY A 102 24.59 -12.07 9.56
CA GLY A 102 25.38 -13.17 8.96
C GLY A 102 25.27 -14.50 9.70
N TYR A 103 24.48 -14.58 10.77
CA TYR A 103 24.22 -15.85 11.44
C TYR A 103 23.51 -16.80 10.49
N GLN A 104 23.97 -18.05 10.43
CA GLN A 104 23.36 -19.12 9.65
C GLN A 104 23.54 -20.45 10.39
N GLN A 105 22.49 -21.28 10.38
CA GLN A 105 22.53 -22.61 10.96
C GLN A 105 21.65 -23.56 10.15
N GLU A 106 22.11 -24.79 9.97
CA GLU A 106 21.28 -25.86 9.41
C GLU A 106 20.53 -26.58 10.53
N LEU A 107 19.24 -26.75 10.34
CA LEU A 107 18.31 -27.36 11.28
C LEU A 107 17.54 -28.47 10.61
N THR A 108 17.04 -29.38 11.46
CA THR A 108 16.17 -30.49 11.08
C THR A 108 14.89 -30.48 11.89
N MET A 109 13.91 -31.27 11.49
CA MET A 109 12.66 -31.43 12.25
C MET A 109 12.87 -32.02 13.67
N GLU A 110 14.02 -32.61 13.95
CA GLU A 110 14.32 -33.23 15.24
C GLU A 110 14.73 -32.19 16.31
N ASN A 111 15.39 -31.09 15.89
CA ASN A 111 15.95 -30.08 16.80
C ASN A 111 15.25 -28.71 16.72
N SER A 112 14.20 -28.60 15.94
CA SER A 112 13.52 -27.34 15.71
C SER A 112 12.09 -27.54 15.20
N VAL A 113 11.30 -26.47 15.27
CA VAL A 113 9.91 -26.45 14.80
C VAL A 113 9.76 -25.36 13.75
N ILE A 114 9.27 -25.72 12.55
CA ILE A 114 8.88 -24.75 11.54
C ILE A 114 7.50 -24.19 11.88
N VAL A 115 7.41 -22.88 11.80
CA VAL A 115 6.15 -22.13 11.86
C VAL A 115 5.86 -21.54 10.50
N TYR A 116 4.69 -21.80 9.96
CA TYR A 116 4.25 -21.27 8.67
C TYR A 116 3.29 -20.10 8.83
N ASN A 117 3.34 -19.16 7.90
CA ASN A 117 2.44 -18.01 7.86
C ASN A 117 0.96 -18.42 7.65
N ASN A 118 0.76 -19.41 6.78
CA ASN A 118 -0.58 -19.87 6.41
C ASN A 118 -0.53 -21.33 5.87
N MET A 119 -1.70 -21.91 5.61
CA MET A 119 -1.83 -23.28 5.15
C MET A 119 -1.19 -23.55 3.78
N ILE A 120 -1.08 -22.52 2.93
CA ILE A 120 -0.44 -22.63 1.61
C ILE A 120 1.06 -22.33 1.65
N LYS A 121 1.61 -22.08 2.84
CA LYS A 121 3.04 -21.83 3.08
C LYS A 121 3.58 -20.67 2.21
N SER A 122 2.81 -19.57 2.09
CA SER A 122 3.16 -18.41 1.26
C SER A 122 3.28 -17.12 2.06
N PRO A 123 4.10 -16.14 1.61
CA PRO A 123 4.21 -14.85 2.24
C PRO A 123 2.95 -14.00 2.00
N THR A 124 2.61 -13.14 2.94
CA THR A 124 1.47 -12.22 2.85
C THR A 124 1.84 -10.90 2.17
N PHE A 125 3.04 -10.38 2.43
CA PHE A 125 3.45 -9.04 1.97
C PHE A 125 3.37 -8.84 0.46
N PRO A 126 3.75 -9.78 -0.42
CA PRO A 126 3.62 -9.59 -1.87
C PRO A 126 2.19 -9.32 -2.34
N TRP A 127 1.20 -9.95 -1.71
CA TRP A 127 -0.21 -9.67 -2.00
C TRP A 127 -0.64 -8.28 -1.55
N LEU A 128 -0.17 -7.86 -0.38
CA LEU A 128 -0.44 -6.53 0.14
C LEU A 128 0.24 -5.43 -0.67
N ASP A 129 1.43 -5.71 -1.20
CA ASP A 129 2.13 -4.80 -2.11
C ASP A 129 1.36 -4.59 -3.41
N TYR A 130 0.77 -5.66 -3.96
CA TYR A 130 -0.12 -5.58 -5.12
C TYR A 130 -1.37 -4.72 -4.83
N TYR A 131 -2.00 -4.89 -3.66
CA TYR A 131 -3.13 -4.06 -3.26
C TYR A 131 -2.72 -2.60 -2.98
N ALA A 132 -1.54 -2.38 -2.42
CA ALA A 132 -1.00 -1.04 -2.20
C ALA A 132 -0.86 -0.26 -3.51
N GLU A 133 -0.36 -0.91 -4.57
CA GLU A 133 -0.27 -0.33 -5.90
C GLU A 133 -1.63 0.07 -6.46
N GLN A 134 -2.65 -0.78 -6.32
CA GLN A 134 -4.02 -0.44 -6.75
C GLN A 134 -4.59 0.76 -5.99
N LEU A 135 -4.40 0.81 -4.67
CA LEU A 135 -4.83 1.96 -3.87
C LEU A 135 -4.12 3.25 -4.27
N TYR A 136 -2.83 3.15 -4.56
CA TYR A 136 -2.04 4.25 -5.09
C TYR A 136 -2.59 4.76 -6.42
N ASP A 137 -2.86 3.87 -7.37
CA ASP A 137 -3.39 4.22 -8.69
C ASP A 137 -4.76 4.90 -8.60
N ILE A 138 -5.64 4.41 -7.74
CA ILE A 138 -6.94 5.05 -7.50
C ILE A 138 -6.77 6.47 -6.94
N ASP A 139 -5.87 6.67 -5.99
CA ASP A 139 -5.62 8.01 -5.44
C ASP A 139 -4.98 8.95 -6.47
N GLN A 140 -4.13 8.43 -7.37
CA GLN A 140 -3.61 9.21 -8.50
C GLN A 140 -4.74 9.58 -9.48
N ALA A 141 -5.59 8.64 -9.86
CA ALA A 141 -6.74 8.89 -10.73
C ALA A 141 -7.68 9.93 -10.11
N ARG A 142 -7.97 9.81 -8.80
CA ARG A 142 -8.79 10.76 -8.06
C ARG A 142 -8.18 12.16 -8.05
N ARG A 143 -6.86 12.26 -7.82
CA ARG A 143 -6.13 13.54 -7.86
C ARG A 143 -6.21 14.18 -9.24
N VAL A 144 -5.98 13.41 -10.30
CA VAL A 144 -6.09 13.90 -11.69
C VAL A 144 -7.52 14.33 -12.00
N ASN A 145 -8.53 13.55 -11.60
CA ASN A 145 -9.93 13.89 -11.80
C ASN A 145 -10.31 15.19 -11.09
N ILE A 146 -9.89 15.40 -9.83
CA ILE A 146 -10.08 16.65 -9.10
C ILE A 146 -9.39 17.83 -9.82
N LEU A 147 -8.17 17.65 -10.32
CA LEU A 147 -7.45 18.68 -11.04
C LEU A 147 -8.13 19.00 -12.39
N ALA A 148 -8.69 18.01 -13.07
CA ALA A 148 -9.43 18.18 -14.31
C ALA A 148 -10.75 18.98 -14.13
N GLN A 149 -11.31 18.99 -12.93
CA GLN A 149 -12.47 19.84 -12.60
C GLN A 149 -12.10 21.31 -12.39
N LYS A 150 -10.81 21.61 -12.15
CA LYS A 150 -10.34 23.01 -12.13
C LYS A 150 -10.29 23.52 -13.56
N THR A 151 -11.22 24.38 -13.92
CA THR A 151 -11.27 24.97 -15.24
C THR A 151 -9.98 25.73 -15.53
N PRO A 152 -9.15 25.31 -16.50
CA PRO A 152 -7.96 26.05 -16.86
C PRO A 152 -8.37 27.38 -17.48
N VAL A 153 -7.79 28.47 -16.98
CA VAL A 153 -7.98 29.80 -17.56
C VAL A 153 -6.77 30.12 -18.45
N LEU A 154 -7.03 30.38 -19.72
CA LEU A 154 -6.02 30.73 -20.67
C LEU A 154 -5.88 32.25 -20.73
N PHE A 155 -4.70 32.76 -20.39
CA PHE A 155 -4.39 34.17 -20.44
C PHE A 155 -3.67 34.48 -21.75
N LYS A 156 -4.29 35.34 -22.58
CA LYS A 156 -3.66 35.91 -23.78
C LYS A 156 -3.27 37.33 -23.47
N GLY A 157 -2.00 37.69 -23.62
CA GLY A 157 -1.54 39.03 -23.37
C GLY A 157 -0.15 39.26 -23.90
N THR A 158 0.23 40.53 -23.99
CA THR A 158 1.57 40.97 -24.37
C THR A 158 2.53 40.80 -23.20
N ASP A 159 3.85 40.79 -23.46
CA ASP A 159 4.87 40.67 -22.41
C ASP A 159 4.75 41.75 -21.34
N LYS A 160 4.25 42.94 -21.69
CA LYS A 160 3.98 44.03 -20.74
C LYS A 160 2.82 43.71 -19.76
N GLN A 161 1.83 42.96 -20.21
CA GLN A 161 0.65 42.58 -19.42
C GLN A 161 0.89 41.31 -18.61
N ARG A 162 1.95 40.56 -18.85
CA ARG A 162 2.25 39.27 -18.25
C ARG A 162 2.28 39.29 -16.71
N LEU A 163 2.86 40.37 -16.14
CA LEU A 163 2.93 40.50 -14.67
C LEU A 163 1.55 40.72 -14.05
N THR A 164 0.74 41.61 -14.68
CA THR A 164 -0.64 41.87 -14.26
C THR A 164 -1.50 40.60 -14.32
N LEU A 165 -1.43 39.88 -15.46
CA LEU A 165 -2.14 38.62 -15.64
C LEU A 165 -1.72 37.55 -14.61
N LYS A 166 -0.43 37.47 -14.28
CA LYS A 166 0.08 36.59 -13.23
C LYS A 166 -0.47 36.95 -11.85
N ASN A 167 -0.55 38.24 -11.53
CA ASN A 167 -1.10 38.69 -10.24
C ASN A 167 -2.62 38.40 -10.14
N ILE A 168 -3.35 38.59 -11.23
CA ILE A 168 -4.78 38.22 -11.32
C ILE A 168 -4.95 36.72 -11.10
N TRP A 169 -4.10 35.88 -11.72
CA TRP A 169 -4.12 34.43 -11.50
C TRP A 169 -3.84 34.03 -10.05
N LEU A 170 -2.88 34.67 -9.40
CA LEU A 170 -2.56 34.37 -7.99
C LEU A 170 -3.73 34.70 -7.06
N LYS A 171 -4.47 35.76 -7.32
CA LYS A 171 -5.68 36.12 -6.58
C LYS A 171 -6.80 35.09 -6.80
N TYR A 172 -7.06 34.71 -8.04
CA TYR A 172 -8.02 33.65 -8.37
C TYR A 172 -7.66 32.30 -7.72
N ALA A 173 -6.39 31.91 -7.74
CA ALA A 173 -5.89 30.70 -7.08
C ALA A 173 -5.99 30.81 -5.54
N GLY A 174 -6.00 32.01 -4.97
CA GLY A 174 -6.22 32.30 -3.55
C GLY A 174 -7.68 32.31 -3.13
N ASN A 175 -8.63 31.90 -4.00
CA ASN A 175 -10.07 31.87 -3.76
C ASN A 175 -10.72 33.24 -3.50
N GLU A 176 -10.17 34.33 -4.05
CA GLU A 176 -10.84 35.62 -4.01
C GLU A 176 -12.10 35.61 -4.91
N PRO A 177 -13.29 35.96 -4.40
CA PRO A 177 -14.56 35.79 -5.12
C PRO A 177 -14.77 36.80 -6.25
N PHE A 178 -13.97 37.86 -6.31
CA PHE A 178 -14.01 38.88 -7.36
C PHE A 178 -12.64 39.48 -7.60
N MET A 179 -12.43 39.95 -8.82
CA MET A 179 -11.20 40.62 -9.24
C MET A 179 -11.54 41.98 -9.84
N MET A 180 -10.85 43.03 -9.41
CA MET A 180 -10.83 44.30 -10.13
C MET A 180 -9.78 44.23 -11.21
N VAL A 181 -10.17 44.45 -12.44
CA VAL A 181 -9.33 44.46 -13.64
C VAL A 181 -9.29 45.88 -14.17
N ASP A 182 -8.09 46.31 -14.57
CA ASP A 182 -7.88 47.62 -15.22
C ASP A 182 -8.55 47.63 -16.61
N GLU A 183 -9.11 48.78 -17.02
CA GLU A 183 -9.75 48.96 -18.33
C GLU A 183 -8.81 48.66 -19.52
N SER A 184 -7.49 48.67 -19.30
CA SER A 184 -6.49 48.31 -20.30
C SER A 184 -6.40 46.84 -20.63
N VAL A 185 -7.10 45.97 -19.86
CA VAL A 185 -7.11 44.52 -20.08
C VAL A 185 -8.34 44.13 -20.91
N ASP A 186 -8.07 43.72 -22.15
CA ASP A 186 -9.11 43.27 -23.07
C ASP A 186 -9.90 42.07 -22.50
N LYS A 187 -11.22 42.09 -22.64
CA LYS A 187 -12.12 41.02 -22.22
C LYS A 187 -11.78 39.68 -22.88
N ASP A 188 -11.25 39.72 -24.10
CA ASP A 188 -10.83 38.53 -24.85
C ASP A 188 -9.47 37.95 -24.39
N SER A 189 -8.82 38.63 -23.43
CA SER A 189 -7.58 38.13 -22.83
C SER A 189 -7.82 36.92 -21.89
N PHE A 190 -9.05 36.62 -21.55
CA PHE A 190 -9.43 35.55 -20.67
C PHE A 190 -10.29 34.54 -21.40
N THR A 191 -9.81 33.33 -21.56
CA THR A 191 -10.60 32.20 -22.09
C THR A 191 -10.63 31.09 -21.08
N VAL A 192 -11.81 30.74 -20.62
CA VAL A 192 -12.02 29.56 -19.78
C VAL A 192 -12.08 28.33 -20.68
N LEU A 193 -11.11 27.44 -20.56
CA LEU A 193 -11.15 26.16 -21.26
C LEU A 193 -12.09 25.24 -20.52
N LYS A 194 -13.27 24.98 -21.08
CA LYS A 194 -14.15 23.94 -20.54
C LYS A 194 -13.45 22.59 -20.72
N THR A 195 -13.23 21.91 -19.62
CA THR A 195 -12.82 20.50 -19.63
C THR A 195 -14.10 19.68 -19.57
N ASP A 196 -14.41 18.91 -20.60
CA ASP A 196 -15.55 17.96 -20.59
C ASP A 196 -15.19 16.68 -19.82
N ALA A 197 -14.30 16.77 -18.84
CA ALA A 197 -13.89 15.64 -18.02
C ALA A 197 -15.03 15.23 -17.08
N PRO A 198 -15.51 13.98 -17.13
CA PRO A 198 -16.56 13.51 -16.24
C PRO A 198 -16.08 13.53 -14.79
N TRP A 199 -16.98 13.81 -13.87
CA TRP A 199 -16.71 13.68 -12.44
C TRP A 199 -16.77 12.21 -12.03
N LEU A 200 -15.65 11.62 -11.63
CA LEU A 200 -15.51 10.23 -11.21
C LEU A 200 -15.22 10.08 -9.71
N GLY A 201 -15.45 11.11 -8.91
CA GLY A 201 -15.05 11.14 -7.51
C GLY A 201 -15.77 10.11 -6.64
N GLU A 202 -17.03 9.81 -6.95
CA GLU A 202 -17.81 8.83 -6.20
C GLU A 202 -17.42 7.41 -6.56
N GLU A 203 -17.31 7.10 -7.84
CA GLU A 203 -16.91 5.79 -8.37
C GLU A 203 -15.52 5.39 -7.88
N LEU A 204 -14.55 6.31 -7.93
CA LEU A 204 -13.19 6.07 -7.43
C LEU A 204 -13.18 5.87 -5.90
N THR A 205 -14.08 6.55 -5.18
CA THR A 205 -14.21 6.36 -3.73
C THR A 205 -14.82 5.00 -3.41
N GLN A 206 -15.82 4.55 -4.16
CA GLN A 206 -16.43 3.22 -4.03
C GLN A 206 -15.40 2.12 -4.36
N MET A 207 -14.67 2.27 -5.46
CA MET A 207 -13.60 1.34 -5.84
C MET A 207 -12.52 1.22 -4.76
N ARG A 208 -12.09 2.34 -4.17
CA ARG A 208 -11.16 2.33 -3.04
C ARG A 208 -11.70 1.57 -1.83
N ARG A 209 -12.98 1.78 -1.48
CA ARG A 209 -13.63 1.05 -0.38
C ARG A 209 -13.71 -0.45 -0.66
N HIS A 210 -14.02 -0.81 -1.90
CA HIS A 210 -14.09 -2.21 -2.33
C HIS A 210 -12.74 -2.92 -2.15
N ILE A 211 -11.66 -2.33 -2.67
CA ILE A 211 -10.30 -2.88 -2.50
C ILE A 211 -9.92 -2.97 -1.01
N MET A 212 -10.22 -1.94 -0.21
CA MET A 212 -9.98 -2.03 1.23
C MET A 212 -10.79 -3.16 1.89
N GLY A 213 -12.03 -3.38 1.46
CA GLY A 213 -12.86 -4.51 1.89
C GLY A 213 -12.24 -5.86 1.55
N GLU A 214 -11.74 -6.03 0.32
CA GLU A 214 -11.04 -7.24 -0.11
C GLU A 214 -9.77 -7.51 0.72
N ILE A 215 -8.97 -6.47 0.99
CA ILE A 215 -7.78 -6.57 1.85
C ILE A 215 -8.17 -7.04 3.26
N MET A 216 -9.21 -6.45 3.85
CA MET A 216 -9.65 -6.82 5.19
C MET A 216 -10.15 -8.26 5.24
N ILE A 217 -10.89 -8.71 4.23
CA ILE A 217 -11.34 -10.11 4.08
C ILE A 217 -10.13 -11.04 3.92
N TYR A 218 -9.19 -10.69 3.06
CA TYR A 218 -7.96 -11.47 2.86
C TYR A 218 -7.14 -11.61 4.15
N LEU A 219 -7.07 -10.56 4.95
CA LEU A 219 -6.40 -10.56 6.24
C LEU A 219 -7.22 -11.25 7.36
N GLY A 220 -8.48 -11.61 7.11
CA GLY A 220 -9.35 -12.26 8.08
C GLY A 220 -10.03 -11.30 9.07
N TYR A 221 -10.06 -9.99 8.78
CA TYR A 221 -10.82 -9.04 9.58
C TYR A 221 -12.31 -9.08 9.20
N GLU A 222 -13.17 -8.94 10.20
CA GLU A 222 -14.61 -8.77 9.94
C GLU A 222 -14.87 -7.40 9.29
N THR A 223 -15.61 -7.41 8.19
CA THR A 223 -16.08 -6.20 7.52
C THR A 223 -17.60 -6.18 7.46
N GLN A 224 -18.20 -4.99 7.42
CA GLN A 224 -19.67 -4.87 7.28
C GLN A 224 -20.18 -5.54 6.00
N GLU A 225 -19.40 -5.53 4.92
CA GLU A 225 -19.75 -6.21 3.66
C GLU A 225 -19.67 -7.74 3.81
N ALA A 226 -18.71 -8.26 4.54
CA ALA A 226 -18.60 -9.69 4.84
C ALA A 226 -19.77 -10.14 5.70
N THR A 227 -20.17 -9.35 6.70
CA THR A 227 -21.31 -9.65 7.58
C THR A 227 -22.63 -9.70 6.80
N GLN A 228 -22.83 -8.82 5.82
CA GLN A 228 -24.04 -8.84 4.96
C GLN A 228 -24.05 -10.05 4.01
N LYS A 229 -22.92 -10.46 3.46
CA LYS A 229 -22.82 -11.66 2.61
C LYS A 229 -22.83 -12.96 3.40
N SER A 230 -22.25 -12.98 4.60
CA SER A 230 -22.21 -14.17 5.45
C SER A 230 -23.54 -14.46 6.13
N ALA A 231 -24.38 -13.47 6.36
CA ALA A 231 -25.72 -13.68 6.92
C ALA A 231 -26.61 -14.62 6.06
N VAL A 232 -26.23 -14.87 4.81
CA VAL A 232 -26.98 -15.75 3.88
C VAL A 232 -26.32 -17.14 3.74
N SER A 233 -25.06 -17.35 4.14
CA SER A 233 -24.30 -18.55 3.74
C SER A 233 -23.79 -19.45 4.88
N TYR A 234 -23.77 -19.06 6.15
CA TYR A 234 -23.07 -19.83 7.18
C TYR A 234 -23.92 -20.41 8.32
N THR A 235 -25.19 -20.67 8.07
CA THR A 235 -26.04 -21.33 9.08
C THR A 235 -25.72 -22.83 9.32
N HIS A 236 -24.75 -23.42 8.63
CA HIS A 236 -24.50 -24.87 8.68
C HIS A 236 -23.05 -25.34 8.76
N LEU A 237 -22.10 -24.52 9.17
CA LEU A 237 -20.75 -24.98 9.49
C LEU A 237 -20.52 -24.99 11.01
N THR A 238 -21.26 -25.84 11.72
CA THR A 238 -20.80 -26.32 13.02
C THR A 238 -19.68 -27.32 12.76
N LEU A 239 -18.45 -27.00 13.15
CA LEU A 239 -17.38 -27.98 13.20
C LEU A 239 -17.83 -29.14 14.10
N PRO A 240 -17.64 -30.41 13.70
CA PRO A 240 -17.96 -31.53 14.56
C PRO A 240 -17.10 -31.43 15.80
N THR A 241 -17.75 -31.34 16.95
CA THR A 241 -17.08 -31.43 18.26
C THR A 241 -16.51 -32.81 18.38
N ILE A 242 -15.19 -32.95 18.29
CA ILE A 242 -14.50 -34.21 18.56
C ILE A 242 -14.54 -34.39 20.09
N TYR A 243 -15.41 -35.24 20.57
CA TYR A 243 -15.34 -35.74 21.96
C TYR A 243 -14.15 -36.69 22.05
N SER A 244 -13.12 -36.33 22.81
CA SER A 244 -12.09 -37.27 23.23
C SER A 244 -12.75 -38.29 24.19
N VAL A 245 -12.69 -39.55 23.84
CA VAL A 245 -12.99 -40.69 24.73
C VAL A 245 -11.84 -40.92 25.68
#